data_1008b5a7fadf50ff48362d544dc6a756
#
_entry.id   1008b5a7fadf50ff48362d544dc6a756
#
_cell.length_a   1.000
_cell.length_b   1.000
_cell.length_c   1.000
_cell.angle_alpha   90.00
_cell.angle_beta   90.00
_cell.angle_gamma   90.00
#
_symmetry.space_group_name_H-M   'P 1'
#
loop_
_entity.id
_entity.type
_entity.pdbx_description
1 polymer ?
#
loop_
_entity_poly.entity_id
_entity_poly.type
_entity_poly.pdbx_seq_one_letter_code
_entity_poly.pdbx_strand_id
1 'polypeptide(L)'
;GIYAYTQRKLAYNSNKIEGSTLTEKQTASIFETGTITADGTIFRTKDIEETTGHFTMFNHMLKTYDKTLSQTLIKEYHYYLKAGVFEDLANGYPVGEYKNRMNTASDIKTSLPACVEDDMQELLESYNAKENHSIEDIAVLHAKFEKIHPFQDGNGRVGRIIVFRECLKNRIAPVIIEDTRKAEYYECLNVAQQQEEYEKLFSFFKSEQEEYKKLMEGFVVPVPEVKPKKIKNTAPRI
;
A
#
# COMPACT_ATOMS: atom_id res chain seq x y z
N GLY A 1 17.69 -4.26 -6.82
CA GLY A 1 17.51 -5.00 -5.56
C GLY A 1 16.04 -5.05 -5.15
N ILE A 2 15.77 -5.78 -4.08
CA ILE A 2 14.41 -6.04 -3.55
C ILE A 2 13.57 -4.77 -3.36
N TYR A 3 14.15 -3.72 -2.83
CA TYR A 3 13.50 -2.44 -2.59
C TYR A 3 12.90 -1.84 -3.87
N ALA A 4 13.73 -1.66 -4.90
CA ALA A 4 13.30 -1.07 -6.16
C ALA A 4 12.24 -1.93 -6.87
N TYR A 5 12.38 -3.25 -6.78
CA TYR A 5 11.41 -4.19 -7.32
C TYR A 5 10.06 -4.06 -6.63
N THR A 6 10.04 -4.10 -5.30
CA THR A 6 8.82 -3.99 -4.49
C THR A 6 8.09 -2.67 -4.73
N GLN A 7 8.83 -1.56 -4.77
CA GLN A 7 8.26 -0.24 -5.01
C GLN A 7 7.58 -0.15 -6.38
N ARG A 8 8.23 -0.66 -7.44
CA ARG A 8 7.66 -0.68 -8.80
C ARG A 8 6.43 -1.58 -8.87
N LYS A 9 6.52 -2.77 -8.29
CA LYS A 9 5.43 -3.75 -8.29
C LYS A 9 4.20 -3.22 -7.55
N LEU A 10 4.39 -2.65 -6.38
CA LEU A 10 3.30 -2.05 -5.61
C LEU A 10 2.68 -0.86 -6.36
N ALA A 11 3.51 0.04 -6.92
CA ALA A 11 3.02 1.20 -7.67
C ALA A 11 2.24 0.78 -8.92
N TYR A 12 2.77 -0.15 -9.70
CA TYR A 12 2.08 -0.66 -10.89
C TYR A 12 0.71 -1.25 -10.54
N ASN A 13 0.69 -2.26 -9.68
CA ASN A 13 -0.56 -2.96 -9.33
C ASN A 13 -1.58 -2.01 -8.69
N SER A 14 -1.14 -1.19 -7.73
CA SER A 14 -2.02 -0.28 -7.02
C SER A 14 -2.66 0.77 -7.94
N ASN A 15 -1.90 1.35 -8.88
CA ASN A 15 -2.46 2.27 -9.87
C ASN A 15 -3.31 1.54 -10.93
N LYS A 16 -2.92 0.31 -11.31
CA LYS A 16 -3.67 -0.49 -12.29
C LYS A 16 -5.05 -0.88 -11.77
N ILE A 17 -5.16 -1.22 -10.48
CA ILE A 17 -6.43 -1.44 -9.78
C ILE A 17 -7.34 -0.20 -9.92
N GLU A 18 -6.79 1.01 -9.82
CA GLU A 18 -7.53 2.27 -10.00
C GLU A 18 -7.74 2.68 -11.47
N GLY A 19 -7.37 1.82 -12.41
CA GLY A 19 -7.64 2.03 -13.84
C GLY A 19 -6.55 2.80 -14.58
N SER A 20 -5.33 2.84 -14.09
CA SER A 20 -4.18 3.38 -14.84
C SER A 20 -4.00 2.65 -16.16
N THR A 21 -3.70 3.41 -17.21
CA THR A 21 -3.43 2.87 -18.55
C THR A 21 -1.98 2.42 -18.74
N LEU A 22 -1.07 2.82 -17.81
CA LEU A 22 0.35 2.47 -17.92
C LEU A 22 0.58 0.96 -17.82
N THR A 23 1.55 0.50 -18.59
CA THR A 23 2.08 -0.87 -18.50
C THR A 23 3.12 -0.98 -17.40
N GLU A 24 3.44 -2.21 -16.99
CA GLU A 24 4.50 -2.46 -16.00
C GLU A 24 5.86 -1.93 -16.50
N LYS A 25 6.17 -2.08 -17.80
CA LYS A 25 7.40 -1.54 -18.42
C LYS A 25 7.45 0.00 -18.36
N GLN A 26 6.33 0.67 -18.62
CA GLN A 26 6.25 2.13 -18.53
C GLN A 26 6.39 2.59 -17.08
N THR A 27 5.76 1.91 -16.12
CA THR A 27 5.94 2.19 -14.68
C THR A 27 7.41 2.01 -14.26
N ALA A 28 8.08 0.95 -14.73
CA ALA A 28 9.49 0.72 -14.46
C ALA A 28 10.38 1.82 -15.10
N SER A 29 10.07 2.25 -16.32
CA SER A 29 10.81 3.31 -17.02
C SER A 29 10.71 4.66 -16.28
N ILE A 30 9.51 5.03 -15.81
CA ILE A 30 9.32 6.23 -15.00
C ILE A 30 10.18 6.16 -13.73
N PHE A 31 10.21 5.00 -13.07
CA PHE A 31 10.99 4.80 -11.85
C PHE A 31 12.50 4.90 -12.08
N GLU A 32 13.00 4.25 -13.13
CA GLU A 32 14.44 4.08 -13.37
C GLU A 32 15.08 5.28 -14.06
N THR A 33 14.37 5.92 -14.97
CA THR A 33 14.92 6.93 -15.86
C THR A 33 14.16 8.26 -15.87
N GLY A 34 12.98 8.31 -15.26
CA GLY A 34 12.08 9.46 -15.35
C GLY A 34 11.48 9.66 -16.74
N THR A 35 11.56 8.65 -17.62
CA THR A 35 11.07 8.74 -19.01
C THR A 35 9.98 7.71 -19.28
N ILE A 36 9.21 7.92 -20.35
CA ILE A 36 8.26 6.94 -20.88
C ILE A 36 8.68 6.62 -22.32
N THR A 37 8.81 5.32 -22.60
CA THR A 37 9.01 4.87 -23.95
C THR A 37 7.71 4.99 -24.75
N ALA A 38 7.74 5.76 -25.83
CA ALA A 38 6.62 5.87 -26.75
C ALA A 38 6.58 4.59 -27.63
N ASP A 39 5.65 3.72 -27.33
CA ASP A 39 5.39 2.48 -28.10
C ASP A 39 4.13 2.57 -28.96
N GLY A 40 3.62 3.80 -29.17
CA GLY A 40 2.38 4.07 -29.89
C GLY A 40 1.12 3.90 -29.07
N THR A 41 1.23 3.56 -27.77
CA THR A 41 0.08 3.51 -26.87
C THR A 41 -0.30 4.90 -26.37
N ILE A 42 -1.60 5.12 -26.19
CA ILE A 42 -2.13 6.35 -25.57
C ILE A 42 -2.22 6.10 -24.08
N PHE A 43 -1.65 7.01 -23.29
CA PHE A 43 -1.77 7.03 -21.83
C PHE A 43 -2.19 8.43 -21.35
N ARG A 44 -2.81 8.47 -20.18
CA ARG A 44 -3.24 9.75 -19.59
C ARG A 44 -2.08 10.38 -18.82
N THR A 45 -1.91 11.69 -18.90
CA THR A 45 -0.91 12.44 -18.09
C THR A 45 -1.11 12.19 -16.60
N LYS A 46 -2.36 12.15 -16.14
CA LYS A 46 -2.73 11.80 -14.77
C LYS A 46 -2.09 10.48 -14.30
N ASP A 47 -2.03 9.46 -15.16
CA ASP A 47 -1.45 8.17 -14.79
C ASP A 47 0.07 8.28 -14.50
N ILE A 48 0.78 9.18 -15.20
CA ILE A 48 2.20 9.47 -14.94
C ILE A 48 2.35 10.21 -13.61
N GLU A 49 1.55 11.25 -13.41
CA GLU A 49 1.55 12.07 -12.21
C GLU A 49 1.27 11.22 -10.96
N GLU A 50 0.24 10.38 -11.01
CA GLU A 50 -0.13 9.47 -9.92
C GLU A 50 0.91 8.36 -9.69
N THR A 51 1.56 7.86 -10.74
CA THR A 51 2.64 6.87 -10.60
C THR A 51 3.86 7.51 -9.91
N THR A 52 4.23 8.72 -10.29
CA THR A 52 5.30 9.49 -9.65
C THR A 52 4.97 9.80 -8.20
N GLY A 53 3.72 10.23 -7.94
CA GLY A 53 3.20 10.44 -6.59
C GLY A 53 3.24 9.18 -5.73
N HIS A 54 2.91 8.02 -6.32
CA HIS A 54 2.97 6.74 -5.61
C HIS A 54 4.40 6.39 -5.17
N PHE A 55 5.40 6.63 -6.01
CA PHE A 55 6.80 6.45 -5.61
C PHE A 55 7.20 7.38 -4.48
N THR A 56 6.77 8.64 -4.53
CA THR A 56 7.04 9.62 -3.47
C THR A 56 6.36 9.21 -2.15
N MET A 57 5.10 8.79 -2.20
CA MET A 57 4.35 8.27 -1.06
C MET A 57 5.03 7.03 -0.46
N PHE A 58 5.48 6.08 -1.27
CA PHE A 58 6.19 4.90 -0.81
C PHE A 58 7.50 5.26 -0.08
N ASN A 59 8.29 6.18 -0.64
CA ASN A 59 9.52 6.65 -0.01
C ASN A 59 9.25 7.34 1.34
N HIS A 60 8.16 8.11 1.45
CA HIS A 60 7.75 8.72 2.71
C HIS A 60 7.26 7.66 3.71
N MET A 61 6.49 6.68 3.26
CA MET A 61 6.04 5.55 4.08
C MET A 61 7.24 4.82 4.71
N LEU A 62 8.29 4.53 3.95
CA LEU A 62 9.49 3.86 4.49
C LEU A 62 10.25 4.69 5.53
N LYS A 63 10.15 6.02 5.50
CA LYS A 63 10.75 6.89 6.52
C LYS A 63 9.90 6.99 7.79
N THR A 64 8.67 6.52 7.74
CA THR A 64 7.67 6.74 8.79
C THR A 64 6.95 5.45 9.22
N TYR A 65 7.39 4.29 8.73
CA TYR A 65 6.67 3.01 8.95
C TYR A 65 6.59 2.60 10.42
N ASP A 66 7.55 3.00 11.24
CA ASP A 66 7.64 2.70 12.67
C ASP A 66 6.82 3.64 13.57
N LYS A 67 6.38 4.79 13.03
CA LYS A 67 5.55 5.75 13.78
C LYS A 67 4.17 5.15 14.10
N THR A 68 3.47 5.74 15.05
CA THR A 68 2.04 5.44 15.29
C THR A 68 1.21 5.91 14.09
N LEU A 69 0.28 5.09 13.62
CA LEU A 69 -0.63 5.47 12.55
C LEU A 69 -1.58 6.57 13.07
N SER A 70 -1.61 7.70 12.38
CA SER A 70 -2.38 8.88 12.77
C SER A 70 -3.06 9.52 11.57
N GLN A 71 -4.09 10.32 11.81
CA GLN A 71 -4.75 11.09 10.75
C GLN A 71 -3.76 11.97 9.98
N THR A 72 -2.85 12.64 10.68
CA THR A 72 -1.80 13.47 10.07
C THR A 72 -0.94 12.65 9.10
N LEU A 73 -0.46 11.47 9.54
CA LEU A 73 0.38 10.62 8.71
C LEU A 73 -0.38 10.10 7.47
N ILE A 74 -1.66 9.76 7.62
CA ILE A 74 -2.52 9.33 6.50
C ILE A 74 -2.74 10.47 5.50
N LYS A 75 -2.96 11.70 5.99
CA LYS A 75 -3.05 12.91 5.16
C LYS A 75 -1.74 13.20 4.43
N GLU A 76 -0.58 12.99 5.07
CA GLU A 76 0.73 13.09 4.43
C GLU A 76 0.88 12.09 3.28
N TYR A 77 0.46 10.84 3.46
CA TYR A 77 0.48 9.84 2.36
C TYR A 77 -0.36 10.29 1.18
N HIS A 78 -1.57 10.78 1.44
CA HIS A 78 -2.43 11.31 0.39
C HIS A 78 -1.79 12.54 -0.29
N TYR A 79 -1.18 13.44 0.47
CA TYR A 79 -0.47 14.59 -0.09
C TYR A 79 0.63 14.17 -1.06
N TYR A 80 1.51 13.25 -0.66
CA TYR A 80 2.59 12.78 -1.54
C TYR A 80 2.09 12.04 -2.78
N LEU A 81 0.95 11.38 -2.68
CA LEU A 81 0.33 10.72 -3.83
C LEU A 81 -0.22 11.73 -4.84
N LYS A 82 -0.87 12.79 -4.37
CA LYS A 82 -1.76 13.64 -5.17
C LYS A 82 -1.24 15.07 -5.43
N ALA A 83 -0.19 15.52 -4.77
CA ALA A 83 0.29 16.91 -4.85
C ALA A 83 0.70 17.36 -6.28
N GLY A 84 1.11 16.43 -7.14
CA GLY A 84 1.48 16.71 -8.53
C GLY A 84 0.38 16.42 -9.56
N VAL A 85 -0.84 16.06 -9.13
CA VAL A 85 -1.93 15.68 -10.04
C VAL A 85 -2.71 16.91 -10.47
N PHE A 86 -2.50 17.32 -11.72
CA PHE A 86 -3.12 18.54 -12.28
C PHE A 86 -4.66 18.49 -12.24
N GLU A 87 -5.23 17.35 -12.59
CA GLU A 87 -6.70 17.18 -12.63
C GLU A 87 -7.34 17.45 -11.27
N ASP A 88 -6.73 17.00 -10.17
CA ASP A 88 -7.26 17.21 -8.82
C ASP A 88 -7.20 18.69 -8.44
N LEU A 89 -6.09 19.37 -8.76
CA LEU A 89 -5.96 20.81 -8.53
C LEU A 89 -6.98 21.61 -9.36
N ALA A 90 -7.17 21.24 -10.63
CA ALA A 90 -8.13 21.88 -11.51
C ALA A 90 -9.58 21.70 -11.05
N ASN A 91 -9.91 20.55 -10.46
CA ASN A 91 -11.23 20.26 -9.90
C ASN A 91 -11.43 20.83 -8.47
N GLY A 92 -10.39 21.42 -7.87
CA GLY A 92 -10.42 21.93 -6.50
C GLY A 92 -10.61 20.81 -5.47
N TYR A 93 -10.06 19.62 -5.72
CA TYR A 93 -10.07 18.53 -4.74
C TYR A 93 -9.05 18.81 -3.64
N PRO A 94 -9.41 18.56 -2.36
CA PRO A 94 -8.47 18.73 -1.27
C PRO A 94 -7.31 17.73 -1.39
N VAL A 95 -6.08 18.22 -1.45
CA VAL A 95 -4.86 17.39 -1.50
C VAL A 95 -4.20 17.38 -0.12
N GLY A 96 -4.03 16.18 0.45
CA GLY A 96 -3.54 16.05 1.82
C GLY A 96 -4.57 16.39 2.90
N GLU A 97 -5.82 16.58 2.51
CA GLU A 97 -6.94 16.86 3.40
C GLU A 97 -8.13 15.95 3.07
N TYR A 98 -9.02 15.77 4.04
CA TYR A 98 -10.22 14.97 3.85
C TYR A 98 -11.19 15.60 2.86
N LYS A 99 -12.04 14.79 2.27
CA LYS A 99 -13.04 15.19 1.27
C LYS A 99 -13.99 16.27 1.82
N ASN A 100 -14.32 17.21 0.96
CA ASN A 100 -15.30 18.26 1.23
C ASN A 100 -16.61 18.07 0.45
N ARG A 101 -16.70 17.03 -0.38
CA ARG A 101 -17.87 16.66 -1.18
C ARG A 101 -18.16 15.17 -0.98
N MET A 102 -19.42 14.79 -1.14
CA MET A 102 -19.80 13.38 -1.17
C MET A 102 -19.08 12.64 -2.29
N ASN A 103 -18.64 11.45 -1.99
CA ASN A 103 -18.13 10.49 -2.96
C ASN A 103 -18.80 9.12 -2.75
N THR A 104 -18.57 8.22 -3.67
CA THR A 104 -19.09 6.85 -3.61
C THR A 104 -17.92 5.87 -3.81
N ALA A 105 -18.02 4.71 -3.19
CA ALA A 105 -17.14 3.58 -3.42
C ALA A 105 -18.02 2.41 -3.90
N SER A 106 -18.20 2.28 -5.21
CA SER A 106 -19.19 1.37 -5.79
C SER A 106 -20.57 1.58 -5.15
N ASP A 107 -21.16 0.51 -4.60
CA ASP A 107 -22.45 0.51 -3.92
C ASP A 107 -22.34 0.76 -2.41
N ILE A 108 -21.14 1.11 -1.91
CA ILE A 108 -20.89 1.36 -0.49
C ILE A 108 -21.21 2.80 -0.16
N LYS A 109 -22.04 3.00 0.86
CA LYS A 109 -22.27 4.32 1.44
C LYS A 109 -21.07 4.72 2.28
N THR A 110 -20.32 5.71 1.80
CA THR A 110 -19.13 6.24 2.50
C THR A 110 -19.54 7.25 3.57
N SER A 111 -18.60 7.58 4.47
CA SER A 111 -18.82 8.62 5.49
C SER A 111 -19.17 9.97 4.87
N LEU A 112 -20.05 10.71 5.54
CA LEU A 112 -20.33 12.10 5.16
C LEU A 112 -19.07 12.96 5.37
N PRO A 113 -18.81 13.98 4.54
CA PRO A 113 -17.64 14.86 4.72
C PRO A 113 -17.49 15.40 6.15
N ALA A 114 -18.59 15.81 6.77
CA ALA A 114 -18.59 16.35 8.14
C ALA A 114 -18.30 15.30 9.23
N CYS A 115 -18.39 14.01 8.93
CA CYS A 115 -18.16 12.91 9.89
C CYS A 115 -16.79 12.24 9.71
N VAL A 116 -16.09 12.52 8.60
CA VAL A 116 -14.85 11.79 8.27
C VAL A 116 -13.81 11.91 9.36
N GLU A 117 -13.63 13.07 9.96
CA GLU A 117 -12.61 13.29 10.99
C GLU A 117 -12.88 12.46 12.24
N ASP A 118 -14.14 12.41 12.69
CA ASP A 118 -14.56 11.63 13.85
C ASP A 118 -14.50 10.13 13.56
N ASP A 119 -14.99 9.68 12.39
CA ASP A 119 -14.95 8.28 11.98
C ASP A 119 -13.50 7.77 11.87
N MET A 120 -12.59 8.59 11.35
CA MET A 120 -11.16 8.27 11.29
C MET A 120 -10.51 8.26 12.68
N GLN A 121 -10.92 9.14 13.57
CA GLN A 121 -10.44 9.16 14.95
C GLN A 121 -10.83 7.86 15.66
N GLU A 122 -12.09 7.47 15.60
CA GLU A 122 -12.59 6.22 16.19
C GLU A 122 -11.87 4.99 15.65
N LEU A 123 -11.70 4.92 14.32
CA LEU A 123 -10.97 3.83 13.66
C LEU A 123 -9.54 3.71 14.20
N LEU A 124 -8.82 4.83 14.27
CA LEU A 124 -7.41 4.83 14.66
C LEU A 124 -7.22 4.63 16.17
N GLU A 125 -8.10 5.13 17.01
CA GLU A 125 -8.09 4.85 18.45
C GLU A 125 -8.30 3.36 18.71
N SER A 126 -9.31 2.76 18.08
CA SER A 126 -9.56 1.32 18.17
C SER A 126 -8.38 0.48 17.69
N TYR A 127 -7.76 0.86 16.56
CA TYR A 127 -6.61 0.16 16.03
C TYR A 127 -5.39 0.29 16.93
N ASN A 128 -5.02 1.52 17.32
CA ASN A 128 -3.83 1.80 18.11
C ASN A 128 -3.94 1.35 19.59
N ALA A 129 -5.10 0.94 20.07
CA ALA A 129 -5.27 0.34 21.41
C ALA A 129 -4.49 -0.98 21.58
N LYS A 130 -4.09 -1.62 20.46
CA LYS A 130 -3.30 -2.84 20.42
C LYS A 130 -1.89 -2.53 19.92
N GLU A 131 -0.86 -3.10 20.57
CA GLU A 131 0.54 -2.83 20.18
C GLU A 131 1.01 -3.64 18.97
N ASN A 132 0.58 -4.91 18.87
CA ASN A 132 0.97 -5.82 17.80
C ASN A 132 -0.26 -6.26 17.03
N HIS A 133 -0.19 -6.17 15.71
CA HIS A 133 -1.30 -6.49 14.82
C HIS A 133 -0.99 -7.71 13.96
N SER A 134 -1.98 -8.58 13.84
CA SER A 134 -1.97 -9.69 12.88
C SER A 134 -2.40 -9.19 11.48
N ILE A 135 -2.29 -10.06 10.47
CA ILE A 135 -2.79 -9.74 9.14
C ILE A 135 -4.32 -9.54 9.12
N GLU A 136 -5.03 -10.23 10.00
CA GLU A 136 -6.47 -10.08 10.17
C GLU A 136 -6.82 -8.68 10.73
N ASP A 137 -6.10 -8.20 11.73
CA ASP A 137 -6.27 -6.84 12.27
C ASP A 137 -6.05 -5.79 11.17
N ILE A 138 -5.01 -5.97 10.36
CA ILE A 138 -4.68 -5.07 9.25
C ILE A 138 -5.74 -5.12 8.15
N ALA A 139 -6.30 -6.30 7.86
CA ALA A 139 -7.38 -6.44 6.89
C ALA A 139 -8.67 -5.74 7.36
N VAL A 140 -9.00 -5.81 8.65
CA VAL A 140 -10.13 -5.08 9.25
C VAL A 140 -9.90 -3.57 9.17
N LEU A 141 -8.69 -3.09 9.53
CA LEU A 141 -8.32 -1.68 9.39
C LEU A 141 -8.54 -1.21 7.95
N HIS A 142 -8.06 -1.98 6.98
CA HIS A 142 -8.19 -1.66 5.56
C HIS A 142 -9.65 -1.57 5.11
N ALA A 143 -10.48 -2.58 5.44
CA ALA A 143 -11.88 -2.59 5.07
C ALA A 143 -12.66 -1.41 5.66
N LYS A 144 -12.39 -1.04 6.93
CA LYS A 144 -13.01 0.11 7.58
C LYS A 144 -12.53 1.44 7.00
N PHE A 145 -11.24 1.58 6.71
CA PHE A 145 -10.69 2.75 6.02
C PHE A 145 -11.34 2.97 4.66
N GLU A 146 -11.44 1.90 3.84
CA GLU A 146 -12.08 1.95 2.53
C GLU A 146 -13.60 2.24 2.63
N LYS A 147 -14.27 1.82 3.72
CA LYS A 147 -15.68 2.16 3.99
C LYS A 147 -15.87 3.64 4.33
N ILE A 148 -15.00 4.21 5.18
CA ILE A 148 -14.99 5.65 5.49
C ILE A 148 -14.74 6.45 4.22
N HIS A 149 -13.80 6.03 3.40
CA HIS A 149 -13.42 6.65 2.13
C HIS A 149 -13.08 8.13 2.30
N PRO A 150 -12.04 8.45 3.11
CA PRO A 150 -11.86 9.79 3.68
C PRO A 150 -11.46 10.87 2.67
N PHE A 151 -10.86 10.52 1.54
CA PHE A 151 -10.38 11.46 0.54
C PHE A 151 -11.33 11.56 -0.66
N GLN A 152 -11.22 12.65 -1.43
CA GLN A 152 -12.04 12.84 -2.63
C GLN A 152 -11.69 11.82 -3.72
N ASP A 153 -10.40 11.49 -3.87
CA ASP A 153 -9.82 10.46 -4.75
C ASP A 153 -8.57 9.88 -4.06
N GLY A 154 -8.05 8.73 -4.50
CA GLY A 154 -6.81 8.13 -4.01
C GLY A 154 -6.96 7.25 -2.76
N ASN A 155 -8.16 7.01 -2.26
CA ASN A 155 -8.39 6.18 -1.06
C ASN A 155 -7.79 4.78 -1.20
N GLY A 156 -8.09 4.04 -2.27
CA GLY A 156 -7.56 2.71 -2.48
C GLY A 156 -6.03 2.64 -2.47
N ARG A 157 -5.36 3.61 -3.08
CA ARG A 157 -3.89 3.67 -3.11
C ARG A 157 -3.31 3.98 -1.72
N VAL A 158 -3.92 4.91 -0.99
CA VAL A 158 -3.54 5.20 0.40
C VAL A 158 -3.86 4.02 1.32
N GLY A 159 -5.01 3.38 1.16
CA GLY A 159 -5.37 2.18 1.93
C GLY A 159 -4.37 1.04 1.73
N ARG A 160 -3.96 0.76 0.49
CA ARG A 160 -2.97 -0.28 0.20
C ARG A 160 -1.56 0.06 0.69
N ILE A 161 -1.16 1.33 0.71
CA ILE A 161 0.12 1.73 1.32
C ILE A 161 0.08 1.59 2.85
N ILE A 162 -1.05 1.86 3.49
CA ILE A 162 -1.26 1.62 4.93
C ILE A 162 -1.13 0.13 5.24
N VAL A 163 -1.78 -0.75 4.47
CA VAL A 163 -1.64 -2.21 4.63
C VAL A 163 -0.17 -2.63 4.55
N PHE A 164 0.53 -2.20 3.50
CA PHE A 164 1.95 -2.52 3.31
C PHE A 164 2.80 -2.04 4.49
N ARG A 165 2.59 -0.81 4.93
CA ARG A 165 3.25 -0.19 6.08
C ARG A 165 3.01 -0.97 7.37
N GLU A 166 1.77 -1.31 7.67
CA GLU A 166 1.43 -2.03 8.90
C GLU A 166 2.02 -3.44 8.92
N CYS A 167 2.11 -4.10 7.77
CA CYS A 167 2.85 -5.36 7.66
C CYS A 167 4.32 -5.18 8.04
N LEU A 168 5.01 -4.16 7.53
CA LEU A 168 6.41 -3.88 7.88
C LEU A 168 6.57 -3.58 9.37
N LYS A 169 5.71 -2.71 9.94
CA LYS A 169 5.76 -2.34 11.36
C LYS A 169 5.61 -3.55 12.27
N ASN A 170 4.72 -4.47 11.93
CA ASN A 170 4.45 -5.68 12.69
C ASN A 170 5.34 -6.87 12.29
N ARG A 171 6.35 -6.66 11.42
CA ARG A 171 7.33 -7.68 10.99
C ARG A 171 6.68 -8.92 10.37
N ILE A 172 5.59 -8.72 9.68
CA ILE A 172 4.93 -9.76 8.88
C ILE A 172 5.13 -9.49 7.39
N ALA A 173 5.02 -10.53 6.56
CA ALA A 173 5.20 -10.37 5.12
C ALA A 173 4.19 -9.37 4.56
N PRO A 174 4.62 -8.40 3.74
CA PRO A 174 3.72 -7.45 3.11
C PRO A 174 2.70 -8.11 2.18
N VAL A 175 1.60 -7.40 1.98
CA VAL A 175 0.57 -7.71 0.97
C VAL A 175 0.77 -6.78 -0.22
N ILE A 176 0.87 -7.34 -1.41
CA ILE A 176 0.76 -6.60 -2.68
C ILE A 176 -0.37 -7.25 -3.47
N ILE A 177 -1.46 -6.52 -3.66
CA ILE A 177 -2.62 -7.01 -4.40
C ILE A 177 -2.31 -6.92 -5.90
N GLU A 178 -2.30 -8.06 -6.59
CA GLU A 178 -2.11 -8.12 -8.02
C GLU A 178 -3.33 -7.54 -8.76
N ASP A 179 -3.09 -6.74 -9.81
CA ASP A 179 -4.16 -6.14 -10.61
C ASP A 179 -5.04 -7.19 -11.29
N THR A 180 -4.49 -8.34 -11.61
CA THR A 180 -5.21 -9.49 -12.17
C THR A 180 -6.23 -10.09 -11.20
N ARG A 181 -6.08 -9.86 -9.89
CA ARG A 181 -7.00 -10.29 -8.84
C ARG A 181 -7.94 -9.17 -8.33
N LYS A 182 -8.00 -8.06 -9.06
CA LYS A 182 -8.83 -6.90 -8.72
C LYS A 182 -10.29 -7.27 -8.42
N ALA A 183 -10.91 -8.11 -9.25
CA ALA A 183 -12.31 -8.49 -9.09
C ALA A 183 -12.54 -9.25 -7.79
N GLU A 184 -11.69 -10.22 -7.47
CA GLU A 184 -11.74 -10.99 -6.21
C GLU A 184 -11.50 -10.10 -4.99
N TYR A 185 -10.52 -9.19 -5.08
CA TYR A 185 -10.25 -8.22 -4.02
C TYR A 185 -11.47 -7.35 -3.69
N TYR A 186 -12.12 -6.78 -4.71
CA TYR A 186 -13.31 -5.96 -4.48
C TYR A 186 -14.51 -6.77 -3.97
N GLU A 187 -14.67 -8.03 -4.39
CA GLU A 187 -15.70 -8.92 -3.83
C GLU A 187 -15.48 -9.15 -2.33
N CYS A 188 -14.23 -9.51 -1.93
CA CYS A 188 -13.89 -9.71 -0.54
C CYS A 188 -14.08 -8.44 0.30
N LEU A 189 -13.68 -7.29 -0.24
CA LEU A 189 -13.80 -5.99 0.41
C LEU A 189 -15.27 -5.59 0.58
N ASN A 190 -16.09 -5.80 -0.45
CA ASN A 190 -17.53 -5.50 -0.41
C ASN A 190 -18.25 -6.32 0.67
N VAL A 191 -17.99 -7.62 0.75
CA VAL A 191 -18.53 -8.49 1.80
C VAL A 191 -18.12 -8.00 3.20
N ALA A 192 -16.86 -7.68 3.39
CA ALA A 192 -16.35 -7.15 4.66
C ALA A 192 -17.00 -5.82 5.05
N GLN A 193 -17.25 -4.93 4.09
CA GLN A 193 -17.83 -3.61 4.34
C GLN A 193 -19.35 -3.62 4.56
N GLN A 194 -20.08 -4.51 3.87
CA GLN A 194 -21.54 -4.55 3.94
C GLN A 194 -22.06 -5.47 5.05
N GLN A 195 -21.39 -6.64 5.24
CA GLN A 195 -21.87 -7.72 6.11
C GLN A 195 -21.04 -7.85 7.39
N GLU A 196 -19.91 -7.13 7.47
CA GLU A 196 -18.92 -7.26 8.56
C GLU A 196 -18.36 -8.69 8.67
N GLU A 197 -18.31 -9.41 7.53
CA GLU A 197 -17.72 -10.73 7.40
C GLU A 197 -16.34 -10.62 6.76
N TYR A 198 -15.28 -10.90 7.51
CA TYR A 198 -13.90 -10.62 7.10
C TYR A 198 -13.13 -11.86 6.64
N GLU A 199 -13.63 -13.06 6.81
CA GLU A 199 -12.92 -14.33 6.56
C GLU A 199 -12.40 -14.45 5.11
N LYS A 200 -13.20 -14.00 4.14
CA LYS A 200 -12.78 -13.97 2.73
C LYS A 200 -11.62 -13.02 2.52
N LEU A 201 -11.67 -11.84 3.12
CA LEU A 201 -10.61 -10.83 3.01
C LEU A 201 -9.32 -11.31 3.72
N PHE A 202 -9.44 -11.99 4.88
CA PHE A 202 -8.30 -12.60 5.57
C PHE A 202 -7.63 -13.66 4.70
N SER A 203 -8.41 -14.55 4.10
CA SER A 203 -7.90 -15.60 3.21
C SER A 203 -7.22 -14.99 1.98
N PHE A 204 -7.82 -13.95 1.40
CA PHE A 204 -7.27 -13.23 0.28
C PHE A 204 -5.92 -12.57 0.64
N PHE A 205 -5.84 -11.83 1.75
CA PHE A 205 -4.60 -11.19 2.18
C PHE A 205 -3.48 -12.21 2.46
N LYS A 206 -3.81 -13.34 3.10
CA LYS A 206 -2.85 -14.44 3.33
C LYS A 206 -2.33 -15.01 2.01
N SER A 207 -3.18 -15.19 1.02
CA SER A 207 -2.75 -15.67 -0.30
C SER A 207 -1.80 -14.70 -0.99
N GLU A 208 -2.06 -13.37 -0.92
CA GLU A 208 -1.16 -12.36 -1.46
C GLU A 208 0.20 -12.31 -0.71
N GLN A 209 0.19 -12.54 0.61
CA GLN A 209 1.43 -12.66 1.38
C GLN A 209 2.28 -13.85 0.92
N GLU A 210 1.66 -15.01 0.66
CA GLU A 210 2.39 -16.18 0.16
C GLU A 210 2.98 -15.94 -1.23
N GLU A 211 2.26 -15.27 -2.12
CA GLU A 211 2.80 -14.89 -3.43
C GLU A 211 3.97 -13.90 -3.28
N TYR A 212 3.85 -12.90 -2.40
CA TYR A 212 4.96 -11.98 -2.12
C TYR A 212 6.19 -12.70 -1.54
N LYS A 213 6.01 -13.64 -0.62
CA LYS A 213 7.12 -14.44 -0.04
C LYS A 213 7.85 -15.23 -1.13
N LYS A 214 7.12 -15.97 -1.98
CA LYS A 214 7.71 -16.73 -3.10
C LYS A 214 8.52 -15.82 -4.02
N LEU A 215 7.98 -14.65 -4.31
CA LEU A 215 8.66 -13.66 -5.15
C LEU A 215 9.97 -13.19 -4.50
N MET A 216 9.96 -12.99 -3.18
CA MET A 216 11.13 -12.50 -2.43
C MET A 216 12.22 -13.57 -2.27
N GLU A 217 11.91 -14.86 -2.32
CA GLU A 217 12.89 -15.94 -2.26
C GLU A 217 13.98 -15.79 -3.34
N GLY A 218 13.61 -15.29 -4.53
CA GLY A 218 14.56 -15.00 -5.60
C GLY A 218 15.58 -13.89 -5.30
N PHE A 219 15.36 -13.09 -4.25
CA PHE A 219 16.25 -12.01 -3.82
C PHE A 219 17.08 -12.36 -2.58
N VAL A 220 16.78 -13.47 -1.91
CA VAL A 220 17.54 -13.92 -0.73
C VAL A 220 18.80 -14.63 -1.21
N VAL A 221 19.95 -13.98 -1.05
CA VAL A 221 21.24 -14.65 -1.23
C VAL A 221 21.45 -15.57 -0.01
N PRO A 222 21.66 -16.89 -0.20
CA PRO A 222 21.98 -17.77 0.92
C PRO A 222 23.20 -17.26 1.66
N VAL A 223 23.08 -16.96 2.95
CA VAL A 223 24.23 -16.63 3.78
C VAL A 223 25.10 -17.89 3.82
N PRO A 224 26.38 -17.86 3.38
CA PRO A 224 27.24 -19.04 3.46
C PRO A 224 27.31 -19.51 4.92
N GLU A 225 27.04 -20.78 5.17
CA GLU A 225 27.27 -21.37 6.48
C GLU A 225 28.71 -21.11 6.91
N VAL A 226 28.88 -20.28 7.92
CA VAL A 226 30.20 -20.11 8.56
C VAL A 226 30.50 -21.40 9.32
N LYS A 227 31.23 -22.33 8.67
CA LYS A 227 31.73 -23.52 9.38
C LYS A 227 32.61 -23.06 10.54
N PRO A 228 32.36 -23.51 11.77
CA PRO A 228 33.15 -23.11 12.92
C PRO A 228 34.62 -23.52 12.66
N LYS A 229 35.53 -22.55 12.73
CA LYS A 229 36.99 -22.85 12.65
C LYS A 229 37.34 -23.78 13.79
N LYS A 230 37.81 -24.99 13.46
CA LYS A 230 38.41 -25.91 14.45
C LYS A 230 39.59 -25.19 15.09
N ILE A 231 39.46 -24.83 16.36
CA ILE A 231 40.59 -24.35 17.17
C ILE A 231 41.55 -25.54 17.34
N LYS A 232 42.69 -25.45 16.69
CA LYS A 232 43.78 -26.41 16.97
C LYS A 232 44.33 -26.09 18.36
N ASN A 233 43.98 -26.90 19.34
CA ASN A 233 44.65 -26.88 20.64
C ASN A 233 46.12 -27.33 20.44
N THR A 234 47.01 -26.37 20.35
CA THR A 234 48.45 -26.66 20.52
C THR A 234 48.72 -26.61 22.02
N ALA A 235 48.81 -27.78 22.63
CA ALA A 235 49.32 -27.91 23.99
C ALA A 235 50.79 -27.51 24.02
N PRO A 236 51.25 -26.75 25.04
CA PRO A 236 52.68 -26.48 25.19
C PRO A 236 53.43 -27.76 25.56
N ARG A 237 54.49 -28.03 24.82
CA ARG A 237 55.43 -29.07 25.23
C ARG A 237 56.30 -28.53 26.36
N ILE A 238 56.31 -29.26 27.50
CA ILE A 238 57.26 -29.11 28.64
C ILE A 238 58.61 -29.70 28.22
#